data_eb298734cbd2a78c0136cb28c97b339a
#
_entry.id   eb298734cbd2a78c0136cb28c97b339a
#
_cell.length_a   1.000
_cell.length_b   1.000
_cell.length_c   1.000
_cell.angle_alpha   90.00
_cell.angle_beta   90.00
_cell.angle_gamma   90.00
#
_symmetry.space_group_name_H-M   'P 1'
#
loop_
_entity.id
_entity.type
_entity.pdbx_description
1 polymer ?
#
loop_
_entity_poly.entity_id
_entity_poly.type
_entity_poly.pdbx_seq_one_letter_code
_entity_poly.pdbx_strand_id
1 'polypeptide(L)'
;MNATKDAGTVFGYFVSLVTVFGALNWISILVSYHFMLRGMKAQGIPRSVMPYRNPLLPWGAYIAFVLTALVIIFNGWATFMPFTVDKFITSYIGIPVYLINILWWKIFKKTKMVNPHEMDLHTGRREWD
;
A
#
# COMPACT_ATOMS: atom_id res chain seq x y z
N MET A 1 31.45 15.85 21.12
CA MET A 1 30.09 15.89 20.59
C MET A 1 30.06 15.11 19.26
N ASN A 2 29.30 14.03 19.18
CA ASN A 2 29.27 13.14 18.01
C ASN A 2 28.16 13.56 17.04
N ALA A 3 28.22 14.77 16.49
CA ALA A 3 27.25 15.28 15.53
C ALA A 3 27.06 14.34 14.31
N THR A 4 28.13 13.66 13.91
CA THR A 4 28.11 12.66 12.81
C THR A 4 27.34 11.38 13.17
N LYS A 5 27.39 10.91 14.41
CA LYS A 5 26.62 9.73 14.86
C LYS A 5 25.13 10.06 14.93
N ASP A 6 24.79 11.24 15.46
CA ASP A 6 23.40 11.69 15.58
C ASP A 6 22.80 11.92 14.19
N ALA A 7 23.54 12.52 13.25
CA ALA A 7 23.09 12.68 11.88
C ALA A 7 22.85 11.33 11.16
N GLY A 8 23.72 10.34 11.36
CA GLY A 8 23.55 9.00 10.80
C GLY A 8 22.32 8.27 11.36
N THR A 9 22.05 8.44 12.65
CA THR A 9 20.86 7.87 13.32
C THR A 9 19.59 8.51 12.78
N VAL A 10 19.53 9.84 12.67
CA VAL A 10 18.39 10.56 12.12
C VAL A 10 18.14 10.17 10.66
N PHE A 11 19.22 10.07 9.87
CA PHE A 11 19.11 9.60 8.49
C PHE A 11 18.52 8.18 8.41
N GLY A 12 18.93 7.27 9.28
CA GLY A 12 18.36 5.91 9.37
C GLY A 12 16.87 5.92 9.68
N TYR A 13 16.40 6.84 10.52
CA TYR A 13 14.97 7.00 10.80
C TYR A 13 14.19 7.46 9.56
N PHE A 14 14.71 8.43 8.82
CA PHE A 14 14.08 8.87 7.57
C PHE A 14 14.02 7.74 6.54
N VAL A 15 15.07 6.96 6.39
CA VAL A 15 15.09 5.80 5.47
C VAL A 15 14.01 4.79 5.85
N SER A 16 13.87 4.45 7.13
CA SER A 16 12.83 3.55 7.61
C SER A 16 11.42 4.08 7.32
N LEU A 17 11.18 5.37 7.59
CA LEU A 17 9.89 6.00 7.32
C LEU A 17 9.55 5.97 5.83
N VAL A 18 10.48 6.37 4.97
CA VAL A 18 10.28 6.35 3.51
C VAL A 18 10.00 4.95 3.01
N THR A 19 10.69 3.94 3.53
CA THR A 19 10.49 2.54 3.17
C THR A 19 9.07 2.08 3.53
N VAL A 20 8.62 2.36 4.76
CA VAL A 20 7.28 1.97 5.22
C VAL A 20 6.19 2.69 4.43
N PHE A 21 6.29 3.99 4.22
CA PHE A 21 5.31 4.74 3.43
C PHE A 21 5.29 4.30 1.96
N GLY A 22 6.45 4.01 1.37
CA GLY A 22 6.56 3.45 0.03
C GLY A 22 5.85 2.09 -0.07
N ALA A 23 6.10 1.19 0.88
CA ALA A 23 5.45 -0.12 0.92
C ALA A 23 3.93 -0.01 1.11
N LEU A 24 3.45 0.89 1.98
CA LEU A 24 2.02 1.16 2.17
C LEU A 24 1.37 1.71 0.89
N ASN A 25 2.08 2.55 0.14
CA ASN A 25 1.61 3.02 -1.16
C ASN A 25 1.44 1.86 -2.16
N TRP A 26 2.40 0.95 -2.23
CA TRP A 26 2.29 -0.24 -3.08
C TRP A 26 1.13 -1.15 -2.65
N ILE A 27 0.92 -1.33 -1.35
CA ILE A 27 -0.25 -2.06 -0.84
C ILE A 27 -1.54 -1.39 -1.29
N SER A 28 -1.64 -0.07 -1.24
CA SER A 28 -2.83 0.67 -1.71
C SER A 28 -3.13 0.40 -3.18
N ILE A 29 -2.09 0.41 -4.02
CA ILE A 29 -2.21 0.10 -5.45
C ILE A 29 -2.71 -1.33 -5.65
N LEU A 30 -2.13 -2.30 -4.95
CA LEU A 30 -2.52 -3.71 -5.05
C LEU A 30 -3.95 -3.95 -4.58
N VAL A 31 -4.36 -3.31 -3.49
CA VAL A 31 -5.74 -3.36 -2.99
C VAL A 31 -6.71 -2.76 -4.00
N SER A 32 -6.39 -1.58 -4.54
CA SER A 32 -7.21 -0.94 -5.57
C SER A 32 -7.36 -1.82 -6.81
N TYR A 33 -6.29 -2.47 -7.24
CA TYR A 33 -6.32 -3.43 -8.33
C TYR A 33 -7.25 -4.61 -8.06
N HIS A 34 -7.22 -5.17 -6.84
CA HIS A 34 -8.12 -6.25 -6.44
C HIS A 34 -9.59 -5.83 -6.47
N PHE A 35 -9.90 -4.63 -5.96
CA PHE A 35 -11.26 -4.09 -6.01
C PHE A 35 -11.71 -3.85 -7.45
N MET A 36 -10.84 -3.35 -8.31
CA MET A 36 -11.13 -3.19 -9.74
C MET A 36 -11.46 -4.53 -10.41
N LEU A 37 -10.67 -5.57 -10.18
CA LEU A 37 -10.95 -6.91 -10.71
C LEU A 37 -12.27 -7.47 -10.20
N ARG A 38 -12.59 -7.22 -8.93
CA ARG A 38 -13.87 -7.59 -8.33
C ARG A 38 -15.04 -6.88 -9.00
N GLY A 39 -14.89 -5.57 -9.25
CA GLY A 39 -15.89 -4.77 -9.96
C GLY A 39 -16.11 -5.27 -11.39
N MET A 40 -15.03 -5.55 -12.12
CA MET A 40 -15.12 -6.12 -13.48
C MET A 40 -15.86 -7.45 -13.48
N LYS A 41 -15.54 -8.34 -12.55
CA LYS A 41 -16.22 -9.64 -12.43
C LYS A 41 -17.70 -9.48 -12.11
N ALA A 42 -18.06 -8.56 -11.19
CA ALA A 42 -19.44 -8.30 -10.81
C ALA A 42 -20.27 -7.71 -11.94
N GLN A 43 -19.67 -6.88 -12.80
CA GLN A 43 -20.31 -6.26 -13.95
C GLN A 43 -20.25 -7.12 -15.24
N GLY A 44 -19.67 -8.32 -15.16
CA GLY A 44 -19.55 -9.22 -16.31
C GLY A 44 -18.57 -8.75 -17.37
N ILE A 45 -17.66 -7.83 -17.06
CA ILE A 45 -16.66 -7.30 -17.98
C ILE A 45 -15.49 -8.29 -18.07
N PRO A 46 -15.21 -8.89 -19.24
CA PRO A 46 -14.12 -9.83 -19.38
C PRO A 46 -12.75 -9.12 -19.30
N ARG A 47 -11.76 -9.77 -18.74
CA ARG A 47 -10.38 -9.25 -18.70
C ARG A 47 -9.77 -9.02 -20.08
N SER A 48 -10.38 -9.60 -21.13
CA SER A 48 -9.96 -9.39 -22.51
C SER A 48 -10.04 -7.95 -22.99
N VAL A 49 -10.84 -7.13 -22.33
CA VAL A 49 -11.01 -5.70 -22.61
C VAL A 49 -9.82 -4.86 -22.13
N MET A 50 -8.95 -5.43 -21.26
CA MET A 50 -7.76 -4.71 -20.78
C MET A 50 -6.66 -4.74 -21.86
N PRO A 51 -6.03 -3.57 -22.15
CA PRO A 51 -5.00 -3.47 -23.19
C PRO A 51 -3.75 -4.30 -22.87
N TYR A 52 -3.44 -4.47 -21.59
CA TYR A 52 -2.34 -5.29 -21.11
C TYR A 52 -2.84 -6.41 -20.20
N ARG A 53 -2.51 -7.63 -20.57
CA ARG A 53 -2.84 -8.85 -19.83
C ARG A 53 -1.56 -9.56 -19.44
N ASN A 54 -1.22 -9.51 -18.16
CA ASN A 54 -0.17 -10.39 -17.67
C ASN A 54 -0.76 -11.77 -17.36
N PRO A 55 -0.22 -12.86 -17.94
CA PRO A 55 -0.71 -14.21 -17.66
C PRO A 55 -0.54 -14.64 -16.21
N LEU A 56 0.42 -14.04 -15.48
CA LEU A 56 0.66 -14.31 -14.07
C LEU A 56 -0.36 -13.64 -13.12
N LEU A 57 -1.20 -12.73 -13.62
CA LEU A 57 -2.26 -12.12 -12.82
C LEU A 57 -3.51 -13.03 -12.83
N PRO A 58 -4.20 -13.19 -11.72
CA PRO A 58 -4.12 -12.46 -10.44
C PRO A 58 -3.08 -12.96 -9.42
N TRP A 59 -2.46 -14.11 -9.64
CA TRP A 59 -1.54 -14.73 -8.68
C TRP A 59 -0.35 -13.84 -8.33
N GLY A 60 0.24 -13.17 -9.32
CA GLY A 60 1.35 -12.24 -9.11
C GLY A 60 0.98 -11.09 -8.18
N ALA A 61 -0.25 -10.59 -8.23
CA ALA A 61 -0.72 -9.53 -7.34
C ALA A 61 -0.83 -10.01 -5.89
N TYR A 62 -1.29 -11.24 -5.66
CA TYR A 62 -1.33 -11.83 -4.31
C TYR A 62 0.08 -12.05 -3.75
N ILE A 63 0.98 -12.57 -4.56
CA ILE A 63 2.39 -12.76 -4.17
C ILE A 63 3.02 -11.42 -3.83
N ALA A 64 2.84 -10.40 -4.67
CA ALA A 64 3.36 -9.05 -4.42
C ALA A 64 2.79 -8.45 -3.13
N PHE A 65 1.51 -8.65 -2.86
CA PHE A 65 0.87 -8.19 -1.62
C PHE A 65 1.51 -8.85 -0.39
N VAL A 66 1.67 -10.17 -0.40
CA VAL A 66 2.29 -10.91 0.70
C VAL A 66 3.74 -10.49 0.90
N LEU A 67 4.53 -10.38 -0.17
CA LEU A 67 5.92 -9.94 -0.08
C LEU A 67 6.04 -8.51 0.47
N THR A 68 5.19 -7.60 0.03
CA THR A 68 5.19 -6.22 0.52
C THR A 68 4.78 -6.16 2.00
N ALA A 69 3.81 -6.96 2.42
CA ALA A 69 3.43 -7.08 3.83
C ALA A 69 4.59 -7.62 4.68
N LEU A 70 5.32 -8.64 4.19
CA LEU A 70 6.50 -9.16 4.85
C LEU A 70 7.59 -8.09 4.98
N VAL A 71 7.84 -7.30 3.93
CA VAL A 71 8.80 -6.19 4.00
C VAL A 71 8.45 -5.22 5.11
N ILE A 72 7.19 -4.85 5.28
CA ILE A 72 6.74 -3.95 6.35
C ILE A 72 6.99 -4.58 7.73
N ILE A 73 6.65 -5.86 7.90
CA ILE A 73 6.83 -6.57 9.17
C ILE A 73 8.32 -6.69 9.51
N PHE A 74 9.14 -7.10 8.56
CA PHE A 74 10.57 -7.32 8.78
C PHE A 74 11.40 -6.04 8.76
N ASN A 75 10.89 -4.93 8.25
CA ASN A 75 11.58 -3.62 8.30
C ASN A 75 11.96 -3.22 9.73
N GLY A 76 11.12 -3.58 10.70
CA GLY A 76 11.36 -3.32 12.11
C GLY A 76 11.96 -4.49 12.90
N TRP A 77 12.32 -5.60 12.25
CA TRP A 77 12.80 -6.79 12.96
C TRP A 77 13.98 -6.53 13.89
N ALA A 78 14.95 -5.74 13.43
CA ALA A 78 16.14 -5.37 14.21
C ALA A 78 15.80 -4.51 15.45
N THR A 79 14.59 -4.00 15.58
CA THR A 79 14.16 -3.20 16.74
C THR A 79 13.75 -4.06 17.93
N PHE A 80 13.55 -5.36 17.73
CA PHE A 80 13.18 -6.30 18.79
C PHE A 80 14.36 -6.83 19.58
N MET A 81 15.57 -6.78 19.02
CA MET A 81 16.79 -7.32 19.67
C MET A 81 18.01 -6.40 19.41
N PRO A 82 18.45 -5.55 20.37
CA PRO A 82 17.77 -5.15 21.61
C PRO A 82 16.57 -4.22 21.35
N PHE A 83 15.55 -4.34 22.18
CA PHE A 83 14.37 -3.50 22.05
C PHE A 83 14.71 -2.03 22.36
N THR A 84 14.50 -1.18 21.38
CA THR A 84 14.67 0.27 21.49
C THR A 84 13.37 0.95 21.06
N VAL A 85 12.78 1.72 21.98
CA VAL A 85 11.48 2.38 21.75
C VAL A 85 11.54 3.31 20.55
N ASP A 86 12.62 4.09 20.42
CA ASP A 86 12.77 5.06 19.32
C ASP A 86 12.79 4.39 17.95
N LYS A 87 13.53 3.30 17.81
CA LYS A 87 13.59 2.53 16.58
C LYS A 87 12.28 1.82 16.27
N PHE A 88 11.62 1.28 17.29
CA PHE A 88 10.32 0.63 17.15
C PHE A 88 9.27 1.63 16.65
N ILE A 89 9.16 2.79 17.30
CA ILE A 89 8.23 3.85 16.87
C ILE A 89 8.54 4.26 15.45
N THR A 90 9.79 4.54 15.10
CA THR A 90 10.18 5.00 13.77
C THR A 90 9.88 3.97 12.69
N SER A 91 10.05 2.67 12.98
CA SER A 91 9.79 1.60 12.02
C SER A 91 8.30 1.33 11.80
N TYR A 92 7.44 1.58 12.79
CA TYR A 92 6.03 1.20 12.72
C TYR A 92 5.05 2.37 12.76
N ILE A 93 5.49 3.60 13.06
CA ILE A 93 4.59 4.77 13.15
C ILE A 93 3.88 5.08 11.82
N GLY A 94 4.45 4.70 10.69
CA GLY A 94 3.85 4.88 9.37
C GLY A 94 2.51 4.15 9.23
N ILE A 95 2.35 2.99 9.86
CA ILE A 95 1.13 2.18 9.77
C ILE A 95 -0.06 2.88 10.47
N PRO A 96 0.03 3.30 11.76
CA PRO A 96 -1.05 4.05 12.41
C PRO A 96 -1.36 5.37 11.71
N VAL A 97 -0.36 6.12 11.29
CA VAL A 97 -0.54 7.40 10.57
C VAL A 97 -1.31 7.19 9.27
N TYR A 98 -0.96 6.17 8.52
CA TYR A 98 -1.65 5.80 7.28
C TYR A 98 -3.12 5.43 7.53
N LEU A 99 -3.41 4.60 8.53
CA LEU A 99 -4.77 4.22 8.90
C LEU A 99 -5.59 5.41 9.40
N ILE A 100 -5.00 6.28 10.21
CA ILE A 100 -5.65 7.51 10.70
C ILE A 100 -5.99 8.43 9.52
N ASN A 101 -5.10 8.55 8.53
CA ASN A 101 -5.32 9.36 7.34
C ASN A 101 -6.51 8.84 6.52
N ILE A 102 -6.58 7.52 6.31
CA ILE A 102 -7.70 6.88 5.63
C ILE A 102 -9.02 7.11 6.38
N LEU A 103 -9.02 6.91 7.71
CA LEU A 103 -10.20 7.11 8.55
C LEU A 103 -10.63 8.57 8.56
N TRP A 104 -9.69 9.50 8.67
CA TRP A 104 -9.93 10.94 8.61
C TRP A 104 -10.64 11.32 7.32
N TRP A 105 -10.11 10.90 6.18
CA TRP A 105 -10.70 11.16 4.89
C TRP A 105 -12.10 10.57 4.76
N LYS A 106 -12.27 9.33 5.21
CA LYS A 106 -13.55 8.63 5.17
C LYS A 106 -14.62 9.32 6.01
N ILE A 107 -14.27 9.80 7.20
CA ILE A 107 -15.18 10.51 8.10
C ILE A 107 -15.46 11.92 7.56
N PHE A 108 -14.43 12.64 7.16
CA PHE A 108 -14.55 14.04 6.71
C PHE A 108 -15.34 14.18 5.41
N LYS A 109 -15.06 13.32 4.46
CA LYS A 109 -15.75 13.29 3.15
C LYS A 109 -16.99 12.39 3.13
N LYS A 110 -17.26 11.68 4.23
CA LYS A 110 -18.37 10.70 4.31
C LYS A 110 -18.35 9.72 3.12
N THR A 111 -17.16 9.34 2.66
CA THR A 111 -16.99 8.43 1.55
C THR A 111 -17.46 7.05 1.93
N LYS A 112 -18.31 6.47 1.10
CA LYS A 112 -18.75 5.07 1.22
C LYS A 112 -17.89 4.20 0.31
N MET A 113 -17.71 2.94 0.71
CA MET A 113 -17.10 1.95 -0.16
C MET A 113 -17.99 1.74 -1.37
N VAL A 114 -17.42 1.89 -2.58
CA VAL A 114 -18.21 1.73 -3.81
C VAL A 114 -18.59 0.27 -3.97
N ASN A 115 -19.88 0.02 -4.24
CA ASN A 115 -20.34 -1.33 -4.52
C ASN A 115 -19.69 -1.83 -5.82
N PRO A 116 -19.17 -3.09 -5.89
CA PRO A 116 -18.59 -3.65 -7.10
C PRO A 116 -19.50 -3.56 -8.34
N HIS A 117 -20.81 -3.65 -8.15
CA HIS A 117 -21.81 -3.52 -9.23
C HIS A 117 -22.01 -2.09 -9.74
N GLU A 118 -21.70 -1.09 -8.93
CA GLU A 118 -21.88 0.35 -9.24
C GLU A 118 -20.56 1.06 -9.55
N MET A 119 -19.46 0.32 -9.56
CA MET A 119 -18.13 0.86 -9.79
C MET A 119 -18.02 1.36 -11.24
N ASP A 120 -17.62 2.63 -11.41
CA ASP A 120 -17.34 3.19 -12.73
C ASP A 120 -16.01 2.67 -13.26
N LEU A 121 -16.09 1.79 -14.24
CA LEU A 121 -14.94 1.18 -14.91
C LEU A 121 -14.71 1.73 -16.31
N HIS A 122 -15.51 2.72 -16.72
CA HIS A 122 -15.52 3.25 -18.08
C HIS A 122 -14.95 4.68 -18.17
N THR A 123 -15.21 5.51 -17.18
CA THR A 123 -14.74 6.91 -17.19
C THR A 123 -13.21 6.99 -17.11
N GLY A 124 -12.61 7.72 -18.03
CA GLY A 124 -11.16 7.88 -18.12
C GLY A 124 -10.41 6.68 -18.73
N ARG A 125 -11.13 5.68 -19.20
CA ARG A 125 -10.54 4.57 -19.91
C ARG A 125 -10.08 5.01 -21.29
N ARG A 126 -8.84 4.70 -21.63
CA ARG A 126 -8.33 4.92 -22.98
C ARG A 126 -8.98 3.94 -23.92
N GLU A 127 -9.70 4.45 -24.89
CA GLU A 127 -10.19 3.63 -26.00
C GLU A 127 -8.99 3.33 -26.91
N TRP A 128 -8.70 2.06 -27.09
CA TRP A 128 -7.71 1.59 -28.05
C TRP A 128 -8.48 1.11 -29.27
N ASP A 129 -8.41 1.91 -30.30
CA ASP A 129 -8.90 1.52 -31.63
C ASP A 129 -8.00 0.43 -32.23
#